data_b49e012dc90b5e5f13f5750cab3bdfa1
#
_entry.id   b49e012dc90b5e5f13f5750cab3bdfa1
#
_cell.length_a   1.000
_cell.length_b   1.000
_cell.length_c   1.000
_cell.angle_alpha   90.00
_cell.angle_beta   90.00
_cell.angle_gamma   90.00
#
_symmetry.space_group_name_H-M   'P 1'
#
loop_
_entity.id
_entity.type
_entity.pdbx_description
1 polymer ?
#
loop_
_entity_poly.entity_id
_entity_poly.type
_entity_poly.pdbx_seq_one_letter_code
_entity_poly.pdbx_strand_id
1 'polypeptide(L)'
;MKRKHIIYIHIIAWSLLFISEAWLDFSNHNTPHDFNILAKRFIIQIFYMSIPISCFYSSYFFVAPQFFVHRRYLRGILYSILTLTGIVGLRYLLEYHFFLPVLDFDNYRGHPWPVKDYIENIFFYYFPKYFIYGQLYFFAENWYKDKQLKQELQKEKSIAELSFLRSQINPHFLFNTINDIYSLTYQKSERAPEALLKLSELLRYMLREGNADMMPLHQEIQYLENVIELQRISAKGKAFINFEMEGYVGEQLVASLLFIAFVENAFKHGVLNDRQNPVHIHLTATNESVTFSIRNKKNNSQKDHTGGIGLNNVKRRLDLIYPEKHQLDISDKDEFYIVNLVLQTGI
;
A
#
# COMPACT_ATOMS: atom_id res chain seq x y z
N MET A 1 14.51 -13.63 0.16
CA MET A 1 15.56 -14.67 0.36
C MET A 1 16.34 -14.36 1.63
N LYS A 2 16.62 -15.37 2.49
CA LYS A 2 17.41 -15.11 3.74
C LYS A 2 18.84 -14.71 3.35
N ARG A 3 19.41 -13.71 4.00
CA ARG A 3 20.77 -13.17 3.75
C ARG A 3 21.85 -14.26 3.59
N LYS A 4 21.73 -15.37 4.33
CA LYS A 4 22.63 -16.52 4.22
C LYS A 4 22.62 -17.19 2.86
N HIS A 5 21.46 -17.31 2.21
CA HIS A 5 21.37 -17.94 0.88
C HIS A 5 22.06 -17.11 -0.22
N ILE A 6 22.00 -15.78 -0.11
CA ILE A 6 22.70 -14.90 -1.05
C ILE A 6 24.21 -15.12 -0.97
N ILE A 7 24.74 -15.18 0.25
CA ILE A 7 26.18 -15.43 0.46
C ILE A 7 26.60 -16.78 -0.16
N TYR A 8 25.83 -17.85 0.05
CA TYR A 8 26.14 -19.15 -0.54
C TYR A 8 26.10 -19.11 -2.08
N ILE A 9 25.16 -18.42 -2.67
CA ILE A 9 25.10 -18.26 -4.14
C ILE A 9 26.36 -17.57 -4.66
N HIS A 10 26.80 -16.49 -4.02
CA HIS A 10 28.03 -15.81 -4.41
C HIS A 10 29.27 -16.71 -4.25
N ILE A 11 29.40 -17.43 -3.15
CA ILE A 11 30.52 -18.37 -2.94
C ILE A 11 30.53 -19.43 -4.05
N ILE A 12 29.39 -20.06 -4.31
CA ILE A 12 29.27 -21.09 -5.34
C ILE A 12 29.60 -20.50 -6.73
N ALA A 13 29.08 -19.34 -7.09
CA ALA A 13 29.34 -18.71 -8.37
C ALA A 13 30.84 -18.40 -8.58
N TRP A 14 31.50 -17.81 -7.57
CA TRP A 14 32.92 -17.51 -7.64
C TRP A 14 33.78 -18.76 -7.62
N SER A 15 33.39 -19.81 -6.90
CA SER A 15 34.07 -21.09 -6.92
C SER A 15 33.98 -21.77 -8.29
N LEU A 16 32.81 -21.74 -8.92
CA LEU A 16 32.63 -22.29 -10.28
C LEU A 16 33.45 -21.51 -11.32
N LEU A 17 33.48 -20.18 -11.22
CA LEU A 17 34.33 -19.36 -12.08
C LEU A 17 35.82 -19.66 -11.90
N PHE A 18 36.29 -19.79 -10.65
CA PHE A 18 37.65 -20.16 -10.34
C PHE A 18 38.03 -21.52 -10.97
N ILE A 19 37.15 -22.52 -10.78
CA ILE A 19 37.38 -23.86 -11.35
C ILE A 19 37.44 -23.81 -12.88
N SER A 20 36.56 -23.06 -13.51
CA SER A 20 36.51 -22.93 -14.97
C SER A 20 37.76 -22.23 -15.53
N GLU A 21 38.22 -21.16 -14.90
CA GLU A 21 39.45 -20.44 -15.32
C GLU A 21 40.72 -21.29 -15.08
N ALA A 22 40.77 -21.96 -13.92
CA ALA A 22 41.88 -22.88 -13.62
C ALA A 22 41.94 -24.07 -14.60
N TRP A 23 40.78 -24.60 -15.00
CA TRP A 23 40.69 -25.66 -16.00
C TRP A 23 41.18 -25.19 -17.38
N LEU A 24 40.78 -24.00 -17.81
CA LEU A 24 41.21 -23.41 -19.07
C LEU A 24 42.72 -23.16 -19.10
N ASP A 25 43.30 -22.66 -18.00
CA ASP A 25 44.75 -22.46 -17.88
C ASP A 25 45.50 -23.80 -17.94
N PHE A 26 45.02 -24.81 -17.25
CA PHE A 26 45.59 -26.16 -17.27
C PHE A 26 45.51 -26.82 -18.67
N SER A 27 44.38 -26.66 -19.38
CA SER A 27 44.16 -27.31 -20.69
C SER A 27 44.93 -26.64 -21.82
N ASN A 28 45.21 -25.34 -21.74
CA ASN A 28 45.85 -24.56 -22.79
C ASN A 28 47.39 -24.62 -22.76
N HIS A 29 47.97 -25.11 -21.67
CA HIS A 29 49.41 -25.21 -21.55
C HIS A 29 49.81 -26.69 -21.45
N ASN A 30 50.73 -27.17 -22.34
CA ASN A 30 51.45 -28.42 -22.15
C ASN A 30 52.40 -28.27 -20.94
N THR A 31 51.83 -28.23 -19.73
CA THR A 31 52.61 -28.00 -18.52
C THR A 31 53.34 -29.25 -18.09
N PRO A 32 54.64 -29.13 -17.76
CA PRO A 32 55.31 -30.21 -17.06
C PRO A 32 54.52 -30.55 -15.76
N HIS A 33 54.39 -31.84 -15.48
CA HIS A 33 53.75 -32.34 -14.26
C HIS A 33 54.60 -32.11 -13.00
N ASP A 34 55.31 -30.97 -12.94
CA ASP A 34 56.09 -30.59 -11.76
C ASP A 34 55.16 -29.93 -10.73
N PHE A 35 55.12 -30.51 -9.56
CA PHE A 35 54.26 -30.05 -8.44
C PHE A 35 54.51 -28.57 -8.10
N ASN A 36 55.77 -28.12 -8.13
CA ASN A 36 56.13 -26.73 -7.81
C ASN A 36 55.54 -25.74 -8.85
N ILE A 37 55.56 -26.13 -10.11
CA ILE A 37 55.00 -25.30 -11.20
C ILE A 37 53.48 -25.23 -11.06
N LEU A 38 52.82 -26.34 -10.76
CA LEU A 38 51.38 -26.41 -10.55
C LEU A 38 50.95 -25.58 -9.33
N ALA A 39 51.68 -25.69 -8.21
CA ALA A 39 51.43 -24.91 -7.01
C ALA A 39 51.56 -23.40 -7.25
N LYS A 40 52.60 -22.94 -7.93
CA LYS A 40 52.78 -21.53 -8.31
C LYS A 40 51.59 -21.03 -9.15
N ARG A 41 51.17 -21.74 -10.17
CA ARG A 41 50.05 -21.37 -11.04
C ARG A 41 48.74 -21.29 -10.23
N PHE A 42 48.49 -22.25 -9.37
CA PHE A 42 47.31 -22.23 -8.52
C PHE A 42 47.28 -20.97 -7.60
N ILE A 43 48.43 -20.60 -7.03
CA ILE A 43 48.56 -19.37 -6.24
C ILE A 43 48.28 -18.14 -7.09
N ILE A 44 48.88 -18.05 -8.27
CA ILE A 44 48.65 -16.94 -9.21
C ILE A 44 47.19 -16.82 -9.56
N GLN A 45 46.53 -17.94 -9.87
CA GLN A 45 45.09 -17.94 -10.19
C GLN A 45 44.22 -17.46 -9.06
N ILE A 46 44.53 -17.84 -7.80
CA ILE A 46 43.80 -17.31 -6.63
C ILE A 46 43.89 -15.78 -6.57
N PHE A 47 45.07 -15.22 -6.73
CA PHE A 47 45.28 -13.78 -6.68
C PHE A 47 44.63 -13.05 -7.87
N TYR A 48 44.69 -13.64 -9.09
CA TYR A 48 44.00 -13.07 -10.25
C TYR A 48 42.49 -13.00 -10.07
N MET A 49 41.88 -13.90 -9.32
CA MET A 49 40.44 -13.82 -9.00
C MET A 49 40.06 -12.55 -8.23
N SER A 50 41.01 -11.90 -7.56
CA SER A 50 40.74 -10.61 -6.89
C SER A 50 40.30 -9.50 -7.88
N ILE A 51 40.73 -9.58 -9.14
CA ILE A 51 40.43 -8.59 -10.20
C ILE A 51 38.96 -8.64 -10.59
N PRO A 52 38.39 -9.78 -11.08
CA PRO A 52 36.97 -9.87 -11.42
C PRO A 52 36.07 -9.67 -10.20
N ILE A 53 36.46 -10.17 -9.02
CA ILE A 53 35.74 -9.99 -7.78
C ILE A 53 35.64 -8.48 -7.42
N SER A 54 36.78 -7.78 -7.45
CA SER A 54 36.81 -6.34 -7.17
C SER A 54 35.99 -5.54 -8.17
N CYS A 55 36.07 -5.88 -9.45
CA CYS A 55 35.31 -5.25 -10.53
C CYS A 55 33.79 -5.42 -10.31
N PHE A 56 33.35 -6.64 -10.06
CA PHE A 56 31.96 -6.95 -9.83
C PHE A 56 31.41 -6.21 -8.61
N TYR A 57 32.08 -6.31 -7.45
CA TYR A 57 31.58 -5.71 -6.22
C TYR A 57 31.69 -4.19 -6.22
N SER A 58 32.72 -3.61 -6.83
CA SER A 58 32.79 -2.15 -6.99
C SER A 58 31.65 -1.64 -7.87
N SER A 59 31.35 -2.33 -8.97
CA SER A 59 30.22 -2.03 -9.83
C SER A 59 28.90 -2.15 -9.08
N TYR A 60 28.72 -3.22 -8.32
CA TYR A 60 27.50 -3.49 -7.56
C TYR A 60 27.26 -2.49 -6.42
N PHE A 61 28.28 -2.24 -5.57
CA PHE A 61 28.09 -1.42 -4.37
C PHE A 61 28.16 0.09 -4.61
N PHE A 62 29.04 0.53 -5.52
CA PHE A 62 29.32 1.96 -5.69
C PHE A 62 28.69 2.55 -6.94
N VAL A 63 28.72 1.85 -8.06
CA VAL A 63 28.31 2.38 -9.37
C VAL A 63 26.81 2.19 -9.60
N ALA A 64 26.32 0.96 -9.48
CA ALA A 64 24.93 0.63 -9.77
C ALA A 64 23.90 1.44 -8.97
N PRO A 65 24.09 1.69 -7.65
CA PRO A 65 23.17 2.52 -6.89
C PRO A 65 23.05 3.95 -7.44
N GLN A 66 24.13 4.51 -8.00
CA GLN A 66 24.09 5.86 -8.54
C GLN A 66 23.24 5.95 -9.81
N PHE A 67 23.30 4.93 -10.67
CA PHE A 67 22.53 4.88 -11.91
C PHE A 67 21.05 4.52 -11.66
N PHE A 68 20.82 3.45 -10.91
CA PHE A 68 19.48 2.84 -10.83
C PHE A 68 18.61 3.37 -9.67
N VAL A 69 19.23 3.78 -8.56
CA VAL A 69 18.48 4.25 -7.37
C VAL A 69 18.52 5.76 -7.27
N HIS A 70 19.74 6.34 -7.20
CA HIS A 70 19.89 7.76 -6.93
C HIS A 70 19.77 8.65 -8.16
N ARG A 71 19.82 8.08 -9.38
CA ARG A 71 19.79 8.79 -10.68
C ARG A 71 20.85 9.89 -10.79
N ARG A 72 22.00 9.71 -10.13
CA ARG A 72 23.13 10.65 -10.12
C ARG A 72 24.18 10.22 -11.15
N TYR A 73 23.88 10.39 -12.42
CA TYR A 73 24.67 9.87 -13.54
C TYR A 73 26.14 10.31 -13.52
N LEU A 74 26.41 11.60 -13.22
CA LEU A 74 27.80 12.10 -13.14
C LEU A 74 28.62 11.38 -12.06
N ARG A 75 28.02 11.09 -10.90
CA ARG A 75 28.69 10.32 -9.85
C ARG A 75 28.86 8.86 -10.26
N GLY A 76 27.91 8.30 -10.98
CA GLY A 76 28.01 6.95 -11.53
C GLY A 76 29.18 6.84 -12.50
N ILE A 77 29.36 7.79 -13.40
CA ILE A 77 30.50 7.86 -14.33
C ILE A 77 31.80 8.01 -13.56
N LEU A 78 31.87 8.91 -12.58
CA LEU A 78 33.07 9.11 -11.76
C LEU A 78 33.47 7.79 -11.05
N TYR A 79 32.52 7.10 -10.42
CA TYR A 79 32.80 5.83 -9.75
C TYR A 79 33.17 4.71 -10.74
N SER A 80 32.64 4.73 -11.97
CA SER A 80 33.07 3.80 -13.01
C SER A 80 34.54 4.00 -13.39
N ILE A 81 34.96 5.27 -13.55
CA ILE A 81 36.37 5.64 -13.84
C ILE A 81 37.27 5.24 -12.66
N LEU A 82 36.85 5.54 -11.41
CA LEU A 82 37.60 5.15 -10.23
C LEU A 82 37.73 3.61 -10.09
N THR A 83 36.68 2.89 -10.42
CA THR A 83 36.70 1.42 -10.44
C THR A 83 37.71 0.91 -11.47
N LEU A 84 37.67 1.41 -12.71
CA LEU A 84 38.59 1.04 -13.75
C LEU A 84 40.04 1.34 -13.35
N THR A 85 40.32 2.55 -12.87
CA THR A 85 41.66 2.95 -12.42
C THR A 85 42.16 2.08 -11.26
N GLY A 86 41.28 1.79 -10.30
CA GLY A 86 41.59 0.92 -9.16
C GLY A 86 41.94 -0.51 -9.58
N ILE A 87 41.21 -1.07 -10.56
CA ILE A 87 41.47 -2.43 -11.10
C ILE A 87 42.77 -2.47 -11.86
N VAL A 88 43.09 -1.44 -12.67
CA VAL A 88 44.37 -1.30 -13.34
C VAL A 88 45.51 -1.27 -12.32
N GLY A 89 45.38 -0.46 -11.28
CA GLY A 89 46.34 -0.36 -10.19
C GLY A 89 46.50 -1.67 -9.41
N LEU A 90 45.40 -2.36 -9.07
CA LEU A 90 45.44 -3.64 -8.40
C LEU A 90 46.18 -4.69 -9.20
N ARG A 91 45.89 -4.80 -10.48
CA ARG A 91 46.57 -5.75 -11.37
C ARG A 91 48.05 -5.43 -11.49
N TYR A 92 48.43 -4.16 -11.65
CA TYR A 92 49.82 -3.72 -11.70
C TYR A 92 50.58 -4.12 -10.42
N LEU A 93 49.97 -3.88 -9.24
CA LEU A 93 50.57 -4.24 -7.95
C LEU A 93 50.81 -5.77 -7.85
N LEU A 94 49.78 -6.56 -8.24
CA LEU A 94 49.89 -8.02 -8.20
C LEU A 94 51.00 -8.53 -9.15
N GLU A 95 51.03 -8.10 -10.40
CA GLU A 95 51.95 -8.61 -11.38
C GLU A 95 53.37 -8.12 -11.12
N TYR A 96 53.58 -6.82 -10.89
CA TYR A 96 54.91 -6.24 -10.80
C TYR A 96 55.56 -6.36 -9.41
N HIS A 97 54.77 -6.22 -8.34
CA HIS A 97 55.31 -6.24 -6.96
C HIS A 97 55.14 -7.58 -6.25
N PHE A 98 54.34 -8.49 -6.77
CA PHE A 98 54.15 -9.79 -6.13
C PHE A 98 54.54 -10.97 -7.03
N PHE A 99 53.96 -11.11 -8.23
CA PHE A 99 54.22 -12.29 -9.07
C PHE A 99 55.61 -12.33 -9.60
N LEU A 100 56.14 -11.20 -10.10
CA LEU A 100 57.49 -11.16 -10.65
C LEU A 100 58.56 -11.41 -9.58
N PRO A 101 58.64 -10.66 -8.45
CA PRO A 101 59.72 -10.84 -7.48
C PRO A 101 59.57 -12.04 -6.57
N VAL A 102 58.32 -12.49 -6.25
CA VAL A 102 58.08 -13.54 -5.24
C VAL A 102 57.85 -14.90 -5.89
N LEU A 103 57.15 -14.94 -7.01
CA LEU A 103 56.79 -16.19 -7.71
C LEU A 103 57.64 -16.46 -8.93
N ASP A 104 58.55 -15.55 -9.30
CA ASP A 104 59.35 -15.64 -10.52
C ASP A 104 58.45 -15.91 -11.74
N PHE A 105 57.32 -15.16 -11.81
CA PHE A 105 56.33 -15.31 -12.85
C PHE A 105 56.20 -13.99 -13.61
N ASP A 106 56.65 -14.00 -14.86
CA ASP A 106 56.52 -12.89 -15.79
C ASP A 106 55.48 -13.21 -16.86
N ASN A 107 54.33 -12.55 -16.76
CA ASN A 107 53.23 -12.69 -17.69
C ASN A 107 53.59 -12.22 -19.12
N TYR A 108 54.59 -11.35 -19.24
CA TYR A 108 55.01 -10.71 -20.50
C TYR A 108 56.32 -11.26 -21.07
N ARG A 109 56.91 -12.27 -20.43
CA ARG A 109 58.11 -12.99 -20.91
C ARG A 109 59.31 -12.11 -21.27
N GLY A 110 59.59 -11.10 -20.42
CA GLY A 110 60.72 -10.20 -20.59
C GLY A 110 60.50 -9.07 -21.63
N HIS A 111 59.33 -8.97 -22.23
CA HIS A 111 59.02 -7.80 -23.04
C HIS A 111 58.76 -6.58 -22.16
N PRO A 112 59.27 -5.37 -22.51
CA PRO A 112 58.95 -4.16 -21.77
C PRO A 112 57.44 -3.99 -21.82
N TRP A 113 56.82 -3.82 -20.65
CA TRP A 113 55.40 -3.71 -20.47
C TRP A 113 54.83 -2.60 -21.34
N PRO A 114 54.14 -2.90 -22.46
CA PRO A 114 53.44 -1.85 -23.16
C PRO A 114 52.21 -1.52 -22.33
N VAL A 115 52.26 -0.37 -21.64
CA VAL A 115 51.15 0.17 -20.83
C VAL A 115 49.84 0.14 -21.62
N LYS A 116 49.96 0.30 -22.94
CA LYS A 116 48.82 0.23 -23.86
C LYS A 116 48.16 -1.16 -23.84
N ASP A 117 48.91 -2.24 -24.05
CA ASP A 117 48.36 -3.61 -24.11
C ASP A 117 47.81 -4.04 -22.77
N TYR A 118 48.39 -3.54 -21.71
CA TYR A 118 47.93 -3.77 -20.35
C TYR A 118 46.56 -3.11 -20.07
N ILE A 119 46.41 -1.84 -20.43
CA ILE A 119 45.15 -1.11 -20.30
C ILE A 119 44.10 -1.71 -21.25
N GLU A 120 44.46 -2.01 -22.49
CA GLU A 120 43.56 -2.62 -23.46
C GLU A 120 43.02 -3.96 -22.99
N ASN A 121 43.88 -4.85 -22.45
CA ASN A 121 43.45 -6.15 -21.92
C ASN A 121 42.42 -5.99 -20.77
N ILE A 122 42.68 -5.08 -19.82
CA ILE A 122 41.72 -4.82 -18.73
C ILE A 122 40.46 -4.22 -19.27
N PHE A 123 40.55 -3.19 -20.13
CA PHE A 123 39.43 -2.45 -20.66
C PHE A 123 38.50 -3.29 -21.53
N PHE A 124 39.06 -4.17 -22.39
CA PHE A 124 38.25 -4.98 -23.32
C PHE A 124 37.86 -6.34 -22.78
N TYR A 125 38.63 -6.92 -21.85
CA TYR A 125 38.42 -8.31 -21.41
C TYR A 125 37.79 -8.42 -20.03
N TYR A 126 38.34 -7.78 -19.01
CA TYR A 126 37.89 -7.95 -17.62
C TYR A 126 36.82 -6.96 -17.23
N PHE A 127 37.06 -5.68 -17.47
CA PHE A 127 36.17 -4.62 -16.98
C PHE A 127 34.77 -4.72 -17.54
N PRO A 128 34.48 -4.79 -18.85
CA PRO A 128 33.11 -4.82 -19.36
C PRO A 128 32.34 -6.03 -18.84
N LYS A 129 32.97 -7.21 -18.86
CA LYS A 129 32.33 -8.47 -18.47
C LYS A 129 31.82 -8.41 -17.00
N TYR A 130 32.75 -8.21 -16.07
CA TYR A 130 32.42 -8.28 -14.63
C TYR A 130 31.76 -7.04 -14.12
N PHE A 131 32.03 -5.88 -14.70
CA PHE A 131 31.35 -4.65 -14.43
C PHE A 131 29.86 -4.73 -14.81
N ILE A 132 29.55 -5.21 -16.01
CA ILE A 132 28.18 -5.40 -16.47
C ILE A 132 27.47 -6.46 -15.62
N TYR A 133 28.14 -7.55 -15.25
CA TYR A 133 27.54 -8.55 -14.35
C TYR A 133 27.15 -7.94 -13.00
N GLY A 134 27.98 -7.07 -12.43
CA GLY A 134 27.63 -6.33 -11.21
C GLY A 134 26.40 -5.44 -11.38
N GLN A 135 26.30 -4.72 -12.50
CA GLN A 135 25.13 -3.89 -12.83
C GLN A 135 23.86 -4.73 -13.01
N LEU A 136 23.93 -5.80 -13.78
CA LEU A 136 22.81 -6.69 -14.05
C LEU A 136 22.30 -7.37 -12.76
N TYR A 137 23.25 -7.82 -11.93
CA TYR A 137 22.89 -8.43 -10.65
C TYR A 137 22.19 -7.44 -9.72
N PHE A 138 22.70 -6.21 -9.61
CA PHE A 138 22.10 -5.14 -8.84
C PHE A 138 20.68 -4.81 -9.36
N PHE A 139 20.55 -4.67 -10.68
CA PHE A 139 19.26 -4.40 -11.31
C PHE A 139 18.25 -5.53 -11.02
N ALA A 140 18.64 -6.79 -11.21
CA ALA A 140 17.78 -7.94 -10.96
C ALA A 140 17.34 -8.03 -9.49
N GLU A 141 18.26 -7.81 -8.54
CA GLU A 141 17.96 -7.82 -7.11
C GLU A 141 16.98 -6.71 -6.73
N ASN A 142 17.21 -5.48 -7.20
CA ASN A 142 16.30 -4.35 -6.91
C ASN A 142 14.94 -4.54 -7.58
N TRP A 143 14.91 -4.98 -8.84
CA TRP A 143 13.66 -5.29 -9.53
C TRP A 143 12.83 -6.34 -8.77
N TYR A 144 13.47 -7.37 -8.24
CA TYR A 144 12.79 -8.39 -7.44
C TYR A 144 12.26 -7.82 -6.12
N LYS A 145 13.06 -6.98 -5.42
CA LYS A 145 12.62 -6.30 -4.19
C LYS A 145 11.44 -5.36 -4.45
N ASP A 146 11.51 -4.56 -5.50
CA ASP A 146 10.44 -3.63 -5.88
C ASP A 146 9.15 -4.38 -6.25
N LYS A 147 9.28 -5.53 -6.94
CA LYS A 147 8.13 -6.38 -7.26
C LYS A 147 7.47 -6.94 -6.00
N GLN A 148 8.25 -7.43 -5.04
CA GLN A 148 7.72 -7.93 -3.77
C GLN A 148 7.01 -6.81 -2.98
N LEU A 149 7.64 -5.64 -2.87
CA LEU A 149 7.06 -4.49 -2.17
C LEU A 149 5.74 -4.05 -2.81
N LYS A 150 5.68 -3.98 -4.15
CA LYS A 150 4.43 -3.66 -4.87
C LYS A 150 3.33 -4.68 -4.60
N GLN A 151 3.67 -5.97 -4.55
CA GLN A 151 2.70 -7.02 -4.24
C GLN A 151 2.18 -6.91 -2.79
N GLU A 152 3.04 -6.60 -1.84
CA GLU A 152 2.68 -6.40 -0.43
C GLU A 152 1.77 -5.18 -0.26
N LEU A 153 2.14 -4.04 -0.83
CA LEU A 153 1.31 -2.83 -0.84
C LEU A 153 -0.06 -3.05 -1.50
N GLN A 154 -0.10 -3.80 -2.61
CA GLN A 154 -1.36 -4.13 -3.26
C GLN A 154 -2.24 -5.01 -2.38
N LYS A 155 -1.64 -5.97 -1.66
CA LYS A 155 -2.37 -6.81 -0.70
C LYS A 155 -2.90 -6.00 0.47
N GLU A 156 -2.07 -5.12 1.06
CA GLU A 156 -2.50 -4.23 2.14
C GLU A 156 -3.64 -3.31 1.70
N LYS A 157 -3.52 -2.73 0.50
CA LYS A 157 -4.58 -1.91 -0.11
C LYS A 157 -5.88 -2.70 -0.22
N SER A 158 -5.84 -3.92 -0.76
CA SER A 158 -7.04 -4.75 -0.91
C SER A 158 -7.67 -5.13 0.45
N ILE A 159 -6.85 -5.40 1.48
CA ILE A 159 -7.34 -5.65 2.84
C ILE A 159 -8.00 -4.40 3.43
N ALA A 160 -7.40 -3.24 3.24
CA ALA A 160 -7.96 -1.96 3.69
C ALA A 160 -9.28 -1.64 2.98
N GLU A 161 -9.36 -1.86 1.66
CA GLU A 161 -10.59 -1.70 0.87
C GLU A 161 -11.69 -2.66 1.35
N LEU A 162 -11.37 -3.95 1.59
CA LEU A 162 -12.34 -4.91 2.14
C LEU A 162 -12.79 -4.54 3.53
N SER A 163 -11.90 -4.06 4.39
CA SER A 163 -12.24 -3.59 5.75
C SER A 163 -13.13 -2.35 5.69
N PHE A 164 -12.83 -1.43 4.79
CA PHE A 164 -13.65 -0.24 4.55
C PHE A 164 -15.05 -0.63 4.06
N LEU A 165 -15.16 -1.51 3.06
CA LEU A 165 -16.44 -2.02 2.55
C LEU A 165 -17.26 -2.71 3.67
N ARG A 166 -16.61 -3.52 4.51
CA ARG A 166 -17.28 -4.16 5.65
C ARG A 166 -17.73 -3.16 6.71
N SER A 167 -17.00 -2.07 6.90
CA SER A 167 -17.37 -1.02 7.89
C SER A 167 -18.57 -0.17 7.46
N GLN A 168 -18.87 -0.14 6.15
CA GLN A 168 -20.06 0.56 5.62
C GLN A 168 -21.36 -0.19 5.92
N ILE A 169 -21.31 -1.49 6.14
CA ILE A 169 -22.44 -2.27 6.59
C ILE A 169 -22.39 -2.25 8.12
N ASN A 170 -23.37 -1.63 8.77
CA ASN A 170 -23.53 -1.74 10.23
C ASN A 170 -24.04 -3.15 10.55
N PRO A 171 -23.16 -4.11 10.97
CA PRO A 171 -23.60 -5.49 11.17
C PRO A 171 -24.66 -5.60 12.25
N HIS A 172 -24.56 -4.76 13.27
CA HIS A 172 -25.51 -4.77 14.39
C HIS A 172 -26.90 -4.31 13.95
N PHE A 173 -26.99 -3.26 13.12
CA PHE A 173 -28.26 -2.84 12.54
C PHE A 173 -28.88 -3.95 11.68
N LEU A 174 -28.07 -4.58 10.84
CA LEU A 174 -28.53 -5.66 9.96
C LEU A 174 -29.06 -6.86 10.76
N PHE A 175 -28.30 -7.33 11.76
CA PHE A 175 -28.73 -8.45 12.61
C PHE A 175 -30.01 -8.12 13.40
N ASN A 176 -30.12 -6.93 13.95
CA ASN A 176 -31.33 -6.50 14.67
C ASN A 176 -32.53 -6.48 13.73
N THR A 177 -32.38 -5.88 12.55
CA THR A 177 -33.43 -5.82 11.55
C THR A 177 -33.89 -7.21 11.09
N ILE A 178 -32.97 -8.14 10.84
CA ILE A 178 -33.30 -9.53 10.50
C ILE A 178 -34.07 -10.21 11.65
N ASN A 179 -33.65 -10.01 12.90
CA ASN A 179 -34.33 -10.56 14.06
C ASN A 179 -35.74 -9.98 14.22
N ASP A 180 -35.92 -8.68 13.94
CA ASP A 180 -37.24 -8.03 13.98
C ASP A 180 -38.17 -8.59 12.89
N ILE A 181 -37.66 -8.77 11.66
CA ILE A 181 -38.40 -9.38 10.56
C ILE A 181 -38.75 -10.84 10.87
N TYR A 182 -37.83 -11.60 11.48
CA TYR A 182 -38.10 -12.94 11.95
C TYR A 182 -39.22 -12.95 12.98
N SER A 183 -39.18 -12.03 13.96
CA SER A 183 -40.24 -11.89 14.96
C SER A 183 -41.60 -11.57 14.33
N LEU A 184 -41.63 -10.67 13.33
CA LEU A 184 -42.87 -10.36 12.59
C LEU A 184 -43.39 -11.58 11.81
N THR A 185 -42.51 -12.34 11.20
CA THR A 185 -42.84 -13.57 10.46
C THR A 185 -43.38 -14.63 11.42
N TYR A 186 -42.75 -14.85 12.57
CA TYR A 186 -43.19 -15.77 13.61
C TYR A 186 -44.57 -15.42 14.15
N GLN A 187 -44.87 -14.12 14.28
CA GLN A 187 -46.18 -13.60 14.70
C GLN A 187 -47.23 -13.58 13.58
N LYS A 188 -46.87 -14.07 12.37
CA LYS A 188 -47.72 -14.02 11.18
C LYS A 188 -48.24 -12.61 10.86
N SER A 189 -47.40 -11.59 11.08
CA SER A 189 -47.73 -10.20 10.78
C SER A 189 -47.82 -9.95 9.29
N GLU A 190 -48.87 -9.30 8.81
CA GLU A 190 -49.01 -8.91 7.40
C GLU A 190 -47.94 -7.94 6.94
N ARG A 191 -47.24 -7.28 7.88
CA ARG A 191 -46.14 -6.34 7.58
C ARG A 191 -44.78 -7.01 7.37
N ALA A 192 -44.62 -8.34 7.60
CA ALA A 192 -43.36 -9.03 7.44
C ALA A 192 -42.81 -8.99 5.99
N PRO A 193 -43.63 -9.19 4.93
CA PRO A 193 -43.16 -9.07 3.55
C PRO A 193 -42.70 -7.67 3.19
N GLU A 194 -43.39 -6.63 3.69
CA GLU A 194 -43.02 -5.22 3.49
C GLU A 194 -41.65 -4.91 4.12
N ALA A 195 -41.44 -5.34 5.36
CA ALA A 195 -40.18 -5.18 6.07
C ALA A 195 -39.01 -5.88 5.33
N LEU A 196 -39.26 -7.10 4.81
CA LEU A 196 -38.24 -7.84 4.04
C LEU A 196 -37.89 -7.12 2.72
N LEU A 197 -38.91 -6.57 2.02
CA LEU A 197 -38.68 -5.79 0.80
C LEU A 197 -37.82 -4.55 1.09
N LYS A 198 -38.16 -3.79 2.16
CA LYS A 198 -37.40 -2.62 2.56
C LYS A 198 -35.94 -2.98 2.92
N LEU A 199 -35.72 -4.06 3.65
CA LEU A 199 -34.37 -4.54 3.95
C LEU A 199 -33.60 -4.89 2.66
N SER A 200 -34.25 -5.54 1.69
CA SER A 200 -33.64 -5.87 0.41
C SER A 200 -33.23 -4.62 -0.39
N GLU A 201 -34.08 -3.57 -0.37
CA GLU A 201 -33.76 -2.27 -1.00
C GLU A 201 -32.57 -1.59 -0.33
N LEU A 202 -32.53 -1.57 0.99
CA LEU A 202 -31.41 -1.03 1.77
C LEU A 202 -30.09 -1.75 1.47
N LEU A 203 -30.10 -3.07 1.44
CA LEU A 203 -28.91 -3.86 1.11
C LEU A 203 -28.44 -3.61 -0.32
N ARG A 204 -29.37 -3.54 -1.27
CA ARG A 204 -29.04 -3.23 -2.66
C ARG A 204 -28.38 -1.87 -2.80
N TYR A 205 -28.92 -0.88 -2.12
CA TYR A 205 -28.36 0.47 -2.09
C TYR A 205 -26.95 0.47 -1.49
N MET A 206 -26.73 -0.11 -0.31
CA MET A 206 -25.42 -0.18 0.32
C MET A 206 -24.37 -0.89 -0.53
N LEU A 207 -24.77 -1.91 -1.29
CA LEU A 207 -23.84 -2.69 -2.13
C LEU A 207 -23.53 -2.02 -3.48
N ARG A 208 -24.45 -1.25 -4.05
CA ARG A 208 -24.28 -0.61 -5.36
C ARG A 208 -23.76 0.81 -5.25
N GLU A 209 -24.39 1.61 -4.40
CA GLU A 209 -24.17 3.05 -4.33
C GLU A 209 -23.26 3.47 -3.17
N GLY A 210 -23.12 2.61 -2.16
CA GLY A 210 -22.27 2.89 -0.99
C GLY A 210 -20.76 3.01 -1.30
N ASN A 211 -20.35 2.64 -2.50
CA ASN A 211 -18.97 2.81 -3.00
C ASN A 211 -18.75 4.11 -3.76
N ALA A 212 -19.79 4.85 -4.09
CA ALA A 212 -19.66 6.14 -4.74
C ALA A 212 -19.34 7.20 -3.67
N ASP A 213 -18.35 8.05 -3.92
CA ASP A 213 -18.01 9.15 -3.02
C ASP A 213 -19.17 10.15 -2.90
N MET A 214 -19.86 10.42 -4.01
CA MET A 214 -20.98 11.36 -4.14
C MET A 214 -22.14 10.71 -4.87
N MET A 215 -23.37 11.11 -4.51
CA MET A 215 -24.59 10.60 -5.11
C MET A 215 -25.69 11.65 -5.16
N PRO A 216 -26.73 11.48 -6.01
CA PRO A 216 -27.88 12.37 -6.04
C PRO A 216 -28.62 12.40 -4.70
N LEU A 217 -28.97 13.61 -4.25
CA LEU A 217 -29.64 13.82 -2.96
C LEU A 217 -30.94 13.00 -2.83
N HIS A 218 -31.71 12.87 -3.92
CA HIS A 218 -32.96 12.11 -3.91
C HIS A 218 -32.79 10.63 -3.53
N GLN A 219 -31.63 10.03 -3.90
CA GLN A 219 -31.34 8.64 -3.54
C GLN A 219 -30.98 8.50 -2.05
N GLU A 220 -30.25 9.45 -1.50
CA GLU A 220 -29.93 9.48 -0.07
C GLU A 220 -31.21 9.66 0.78
N ILE A 221 -32.13 10.52 0.33
CA ILE A 221 -33.44 10.72 0.95
C ILE A 221 -34.26 9.42 0.90
N GLN A 222 -34.34 8.76 -0.25
CA GLN A 222 -35.05 7.48 -0.35
C GLN A 222 -34.48 6.40 0.55
N TYR A 223 -33.15 6.38 0.71
CA TYR A 223 -32.50 5.49 1.66
C TYR A 223 -32.91 5.79 3.11
N LEU A 224 -32.93 7.07 3.51
CA LEU A 224 -33.38 7.49 4.84
C LEU A 224 -34.83 7.12 5.10
N GLU A 225 -35.72 7.34 4.14
CA GLU A 225 -37.14 6.97 4.23
C GLU A 225 -37.31 5.48 4.45
N ASN A 226 -36.59 4.64 3.72
CA ASN A 226 -36.62 3.20 3.86
C ASN A 226 -36.14 2.75 5.26
N VAL A 227 -35.07 3.38 5.79
CA VAL A 227 -34.57 3.09 7.15
C VAL A 227 -35.58 3.50 8.22
N ILE A 228 -36.17 4.68 8.09
CA ILE A 228 -37.17 5.20 9.02
C ILE A 228 -38.40 4.29 9.05
N GLU A 229 -38.91 3.90 7.88
CA GLU A 229 -40.07 3.04 7.80
C GLU A 229 -39.78 1.62 8.36
N LEU A 230 -38.60 1.08 8.08
CA LEU A 230 -38.19 -0.20 8.67
C LEU A 230 -38.12 -0.10 10.20
N GLN A 231 -37.64 1.01 10.77
CA GLN A 231 -37.62 1.25 12.22
C GLN A 231 -39.05 1.34 12.79
N ARG A 232 -40.00 2.00 12.10
CA ARG A 232 -41.39 2.06 12.50
C ARG A 232 -42.03 0.68 12.50
N ILE A 233 -41.76 -0.16 11.50
CA ILE A 233 -42.28 -1.53 11.40
C ILE A 233 -41.74 -2.37 12.56
N SER A 234 -40.39 -2.34 12.79
CA SER A 234 -39.72 -3.09 13.85
C SER A 234 -40.22 -2.71 15.24
N ALA A 235 -40.46 -1.44 15.48
CA ALA A 235 -41.02 -0.95 16.75
C ALA A 235 -42.55 -1.19 16.92
N LYS A 236 -43.18 -1.91 16.00
CA LYS A 236 -44.61 -2.21 16.01
C LYS A 236 -45.50 -0.95 16.14
N GLY A 237 -45.10 0.12 15.45
CA GLY A 237 -45.80 1.42 15.50
C GLY A 237 -45.56 2.24 16.76
N LYS A 238 -44.67 1.82 17.65
CA LYS A 238 -44.31 2.54 18.86
C LYS A 238 -43.11 3.49 18.69
N ALA A 239 -42.53 3.60 17.48
CA ALA A 239 -41.51 4.60 17.19
C ALA A 239 -42.17 5.85 16.62
N PHE A 240 -42.03 6.95 17.36
CA PHE A 240 -42.53 8.25 16.96
C PHE A 240 -41.38 9.05 16.31
N ILE A 241 -41.37 9.07 14.97
CA ILE A 241 -40.34 9.69 14.14
C ILE A 241 -41.05 10.62 13.15
N ASN A 242 -40.72 11.89 13.18
CA ASN A 242 -41.19 12.87 12.19
C ASN A 242 -40.05 13.14 11.21
N PHE A 243 -40.29 12.88 9.95
CA PHE A 243 -39.38 13.23 8.86
C PHE A 243 -40.07 14.25 7.97
N GLU A 244 -39.47 15.41 7.85
CA GLU A 244 -39.99 16.54 7.10
C GLU A 244 -38.90 16.95 6.08
N MET A 245 -39.33 17.22 4.87
CA MET A 245 -38.47 17.67 3.80
C MET A 245 -39.06 18.92 3.15
N GLU A 246 -38.23 19.95 2.99
CA GLU A 246 -38.61 21.21 2.38
C GLU A 246 -37.67 21.61 1.24
N GLY A 247 -38.18 22.40 0.30
CA GLY A 247 -37.40 22.98 -0.79
C GLY A 247 -37.32 22.09 -2.02
N TYR A 248 -36.27 22.27 -2.82
CA TYR A 248 -36.11 21.65 -4.13
C TYR A 248 -35.01 20.56 -4.10
N VAL A 249 -35.45 19.33 -4.36
CA VAL A 249 -34.54 18.19 -4.55
C VAL A 249 -34.32 17.97 -6.05
N GLY A 250 -33.17 18.45 -6.55
CA GLY A 250 -32.76 18.33 -7.93
C GLY A 250 -31.51 17.48 -8.11
N GLU A 251 -30.54 18.03 -8.84
CA GLU A 251 -29.28 17.36 -9.21
C GLU A 251 -28.18 17.52 -8.15
N GLN A 252 -28.51 17.97 -6.93
CA GLN A 252 -27.52 18.13 -5.86
C GLN A 252 -26.86 16.78 -5.57
N LEU A 253 -25.51 16.78 -5.54
CA LEU A 253 -24.73 15.63 -5.15
C LEU A 253 -24.33 15.75 -3.68
N VAL A 254 -24.55 14.69 -2.93
CA VAL A 254 -24.14 14.58 -1.52
C VAL A 254 -23.29 13.33 -1.29
N ALA A 255 -22.49 13.34 -0.24
CA ALA A 255 -21.71 12.15 0.11
C ALA A 255 -22.64 10.99 0.47
N SER A 256 -22.39 9.81 -0.11
CA SER A 256 -23.21 8.62 0.12
C SER A 256 -23.22 8.23 1.60
N LEU A 257 -24.35 7.75 2.11
CA LEU A 257 -24.49 7.28 3.50
C LEU A 257 -24.05 8.30 4.58
N LEU A 258 -24.24 9.60 4.29
CA LEU A 258 -23.80 10.65 5.20
C LEU A 258 -24.82 10.88 6.32
N PHE A 259 -26.09 11.07 5.95
CA PHE A 259 -27.14 11.44 6.92
C PHE A 259 -27.55 10.26 7.80
N ILE A 260 -27.42 9.04 7.29
CA ILE A 260 -27.78 7.82 8.01
C ILE A 260 -27.01 7.67 9.31
N ALA A 261 -25.75 8.10 9.35
CA ALA A 261 -24.94 8.01 10.56
C ALA A 261 -25.53 8.80 11.75
N PHE A 262 -26.16 9.93 11.47
CA PHE A 262 -26.86 10.72 12.49
C PHE A 262 -28.19 10.10 12.87
N VAL A 263 -28.91 9.54 11.91
CA VAL A 263 -30.21 8.86 12.13
C VAL A 263 -30.01 7.59 12.97
N GLU A 264 -29.02 6.77 12.64
CA GLU A 264 -28.67 5.58 13.44
C GLU A 264 -28.27 5.97 14.88
N ASN A 265 -27.51 7.05 15.03
CA ASN A 265 -27.14 7.54 16.35
C ASN A 265 -28.39 7.96 17.18
N ALA A 266 -29.33 8.64 16.54
CA ALA A 266 -30.60 9.03 17.19
C ALA A 266 -31.46 7.80 17.52
N PHE A 267 -31.49 6.78 16.69
CA PHE A 267 -32.26 5.56 16.99
C PHE A 267 -31.58 4.71 18.07
N LYS A 268 -30.28 4.68 18.12
CA LYS A 268 -29.52 3.93 19.13
C LYS A 268 -29.59 4.57 20.52
N HIS A 269 -29.48 5.91 20.61
CA HIS A 269 -29.31 6.62 21.86
C HIS A 269 -30.53 7.47 22.24
N GLY A 270 -31.52 7.55 21.37
CA GLY A 270 -32.77 8.31 21.61
C GLY A 270 -33.89 7.48 22.22
N VAL A 271 -34.84 8.18 22.80
CA VAL A 271 -36.12 7.63 23.24
C VAL A 271 -37.09 7.69 22.06
N LEU A 272 -37.39 6.52 21.46
CA LEU A 272 -38.24 6.44 20.25
C LEU A 272 -39.72 6.31 20.57
N ASN A 273 -40.09 5.87 21.78
CA ASN A 273 -41.47 5.55 22.18
C ASN A 273 -42.16 6.67 22.95
N ASP A 274 -41.61 7.87 22.97
CA ASP A 274 -42.23 9.06 23.60
C ASP A 274 -43.00 9.85 22.53
N ARG A 275 -44.34 9.78 22.58
CA ARG A 275 -45.22 10.49 21.65
C ARG A 275 -45.14 12.02 21.80
N GLN A 276 -44.80 12.51 23.00
CA GLN A 276 -44.69 13.94 23.24
C GLN A 276 -43.37 14.53 22.75
N ASN A 277 -42.34 13.69 22.64
CA ASN A 277 -41.02 14.07 22.17
C ASN A 277 -40.53 13.11 21.05
N PRO A 278 -41.17 13.15 19.87
CA PRO A 278 -40.76 12.31 18.75
C PRO A 278 -39.32 12.68 18.28
N VAL A 279 -38.68 11.78 17.61
CA VAL A 279 -37.45 12.11 16.87
C VAL A 279 -37.84 12.98 15.69
N HIS A 280 -37.29 14.18 15.63
CA HIS A 280 -37.52 15.11 14.51
C HIS A 280 -36.31 15.07 13.58
N ILE A 281 -36.56 14.78 12.32
CA ILE A 281 -35.58 14.83 11.24
C ILE A 281 -36.10 15.83 10.23
N HIS A 282 -35.33 16.84 9.94
CA HIS A 282 -35.71 17.88 8.99
C HIS A 282 -34.58 18.08 7.96
N LEU A 283 -34.94 18.08 6.68
CA LEU A 283 -34.04 18.29 5.57
C LEU A 283 -34.56 19.42 4.70
N THR A 284 -33.75 20.45 4.51
CA THR A 284 -34.03 21.54 3.58
C THR A 284 -33.05 21.56 2.47
N ALA A 285 -33.51 21.56 1.22
CA ALA A 285 -32.64 21.59 0.05
C ALA A 285 -32.89 22.82 -0.83
N THR A 286 -31.82 23.46 -1.23
CA THR A 286 -31.79 24.53 -2.24
C THR A 286 -30.86 24.12 -3.37
N ASN A 287 -30.75 24.91 -4.45
CA ASN A 287 -29.81 24.65 -5.53
C ASN A 287 -28.33 24.67 -5.06
N GLU A 288 -28.02 25.40 -3.99
CA GLU A 288 -26.66 25.67 -3.54
C GLU A 288 -26.30 24.99 -2.23
N SER A 289 -27.29 24.55 -1.45
CA SER A 289 -27.07 24.00 -0.11
C SER A 289 -28.08 22.93 0.27
N VAL A 290 -27.64 22.05 1.16
CA VAL A 290 -28.49 21.08 1.85
C VAL A 290 -28.28 21.25 3.35
N THR A 291 -29.38 21.50 4.08
CA THR A 291 -29.40 21.59 5.55
C THR A 291 -30.09 20.34 6.09
N PHE A 292 -29.43 19.63 6.97
CA PHE A 292 -29.99 18.48 7.67
C PHE A 292 -29.97 18.74 9.18
N SER A 293 -31.09 18.55 9.83
CA SER A 293 -31.14 18.60 11.28
C SER A 293 -31.84 17.37 11.86
N ILE A 294 -31.36 16.93 12.99
CA ILE A 294 -32.00 15.86 13.77
C ILE A 294 -31.96 16.17 15.23
N ARG A 295 -33.13 15.97 15.89
CA ARG A 295 -33.29 16.15 17.30
C ARG A 295 -33.96 14.94 17.93
N ASN A 296 -33.35 14.38 18.97
CA ASN A 296 -33.93 13.30 19.76
C ASN A 296 -33.79 13.53 21.27
N LYS A 297 -34.73 13.02 22.05
CA LYS A 297 -34.60 12.95 23.50
C LYS A 297 -33.62 11.82 23.86
N LYS A 298 -32.70 12.12 24.79
CA LYS A 298 -31.66 11.16 25.22
C LYS A 298 -32.21 10.04 26.08
N ASN A 299 -31.73 8.81 25.84
CA ASN A 299 -32.05 7.68 26.70
C ASN A 299 -30.97 7.55 27.79
N ASN A 300 -31.24 8.02 29.00
CA ASN A 300 -30.27 8.03 30.11
C ASN A 300 -29.95 6.62 30.66
N SER A 301 -30.69 5.59 30.26
CA SER A 301 -30.46 4.20 30.72
C SER A 301 -29.39 3.44 29.93
N GLN A 302 -28.93 3.96 28.78
CA GLN A 302 -27.90 3.38 27.97
C GLN A 302 -26.63 4.27 27.96
N LYS A 303 -25.79 4.12 28.97
CA LYS A 303 -24.44 4.71 28.95
C LYS A 303 -23.48 3.72 28.27
N ASP A 304 -23.41 3.73 26.96
CA ASP A 304 -22.34 3.05 26.22
C ASP A 304 -21.04 3.87 26.30
N HIS A 305 -20.03 3.31 26.93
CA HIS A 305 -18.66 3.89 26.99
C HIS A 305 -17.93 3.91 25.63
N THR A 306 -18.52 3.42 24.56
CA THR A 306 -17.95 3.37 23.20
C THR A 306 -18.52 4.44 22.24
N GLY A 307 -19.25 5.43 22.77
CA GLY A 307 -19.84 6.51 21.99
C GLY A 307 -18.79 7.50 21.48
N GLY A 308 -18.42 7.43 20.20
CA GLY A 308 -17.53 8.43 19.58
C GLY A 308 -16.95 8.04 18.24
N ILE A 309 -16.82 6.74 17.94
CA ILE A 309 -16.13 6.28 16.73
C ILE A 309 -16.90 6.68 15.45
N GLY A 310 -18.21 6.49 15.43
CA GLY A 310 -19.06 6.82 14.27
C GLY A 310 -19.06 8.31 13.94
N LEU A 311 -19.26 9.15 14.95
CA LEU A 311 -19.34 10.61 14.79
C LEU A 311 -17.98 11.21 14.37
N ASN A 312 -16.88 10.72 14.94
CA ASN A 312 -15.53 11.14 14.54
C ASN A 312 -15.22 10.75 13.08
N ASN A 313 -15.69 9.59 12.65
CA ASN A 313 -15.56 9.18 11.25
C ASN A 313 -16.36 10.09 10.32
N VAL A 314 -17.58 10.46 10.69
CA VAL A 314 -18.40 11.41 9.92
C VAL A 314 -17.73 12.77 9.85
N LYS A 315 -17.22 13.32 10.97
CA LYS A 315 -16.48 14.60 10.97
C LYS A 315 -15.30 14.55 10.03
N ARG A 316 -14.46 13.52 10.14
CA ARG A 316 -13.29 13.36 9.28
C ARG A 316 -13.68 13.23 7.79
N ARG A 317 -14.78 12.54 7.51
CA ARG A 317 -15.30 12.40 6.15
C ARG A 317 -15.81 13.73 5.60
N LEU A 318 -16.50 14.53 6.40
CA LEU A 318 -16.92 15.89 6.04
C LEU A 318 -15.73 16.78 5.73
N ASP A 319 -14.69 16.78 6.56
CA ASP A 319 -13.46 17.55 6.34
C ASP A 319 -12.77 17.17 5.01
N LEU A 320 -12.80 15.88 4.63
CA LEU A 320 -12.18 15.39 3.41
C LEU A 320 -13.00 15.69 2.14
N ILE A 321 -14.33 15.52 2.20
CA ILE A 321 -15.20 15.63 1.02
C ILE A 321 -15.69 17.07 0.82
N TYR A 322 -15.93 17.80 1.92
CA TYR A 322 -16.43 19.18 1.90
C TYR A 322 -15.48 20.16 2.59
N PRO A 323 -14.21 20.28 2.16
CA PRO A 323 -13.26 21.20 2.77
C PRO A 323 -13.81 22.64 2.67
N GLU A 324 -14.00 23.31 3.83
CA GLU A 324 -14.55 24.66 3.95
C GLU A 324 -15.98 24.85 3.37
N LYS A 325 -16.64 23.77 2.96
CA LYS A 325 -17.99 23.75 2.37
C LYS A 325 -19.02 23.06 3.28
N HIS A 326 -18.71 22.85 4.56
CA HIS A 326 -19.66 22.30 5.53
C HIS A 326 -19.59 23.03 6.86
N GLN A 327 -20.71 23.00 7.57
CA GLN A 327 -20.81 23.40 8.97
C GLN A 327 -21.56 22.33 9.74
N LEU A 328 -20.98 21.81 10.81
CA LEU A 328 -21.57 20.77 11.66
C LEU A 328 -21.63 21.26 13.10
N ASP A 329 -22.83 21.52 13.60
CA ASP A 329 -23.09 21.90 14.95
C ASP A 329 -23.78 20.77 15.72
N ILE A 330 -23.20 20.36 16.84
CA ILE A 330 -23.73 19.30 17.69
C ILE A 330 -23.94 19.86 19.09
N SER A 331 -25.16 19.77 19.56
CA SER A 331 -25.56 20.15 20.91
C SER A 331 -25.97 18.93 21.69
N ASP A 332 -25.24 18.64 22.76
CA ASP A 332 -25.52 17.56 23.72
C ASP A 332 -25.82 18.19 25.09
N LYS A 333 -26.81 19.07 25.13
CA LYS A 333 -27.23 19.79 26.33
C LYS A 333 -28.59 19.29 26.78
N ASP A 334 -28.83 19.36 28.09
CA ASP A 334 -30.09 19.00 28.73
C ASP A 334 -30.59 17.59 28.36
N GLU A 335 -31.87 17.43 28.10
CA GLU A 335 -32.52 16.15 27.76
C GLU A 335 -32.45 15.80 26.27
N PHE A 336 -31.98 16.71 25.41
CA PHE A 336 -31.99 16.54 23.97
C PHE A 336 -30.58 16.47 23.37
N TYR A 337 -30.48 15.67 22.33
CA TYR A 337 -29.32 15.65 21.42
C TYR A 337 -29.75 16.22 20.08
N ILE A 338 -29.02 17.24 19.61
CA ILE A 338 -29.38 17.98 18.40
C ILE A 338 -28.14 18.02 17.49
N VAL A 339 -28.31 17.67 16.22
CA VAL A 339 -27.29 17.82 15.18
C VAL A 339 -27.85 18.75 14.11
N ASN A 340 -27.07 19.72 13.69
CA ASN A 340 -27.32 20.57 12.52
C ASN A 340 -26.14 20.50 11.60
N LEU A 341 -26.37 20.09 10.35
CA LEU A 341 -25.38 19.99 9.29
C LEU A 341 -25.81 20.83 8.11
N VAL A 342 -24.95 21.74 7.68
CA VAL A 342 -25.14 22.54 6.48
C VAL A 342 -24.06 22.13 5.48
N LEU A 343 -24.43 21.77 4.26
CA LEU A 343 -23.53 21.43 3.16
C LEU A 343 -23.73 22.44 2.03
N GLN A 344 -22.64 22.97 1.50
CA GLN A 344 -22.66 23.72 0.26
C GLN A 344 -22.47 22.75 -0.89
N THR A 345 -23.52 22.57 -1.72
CA THR A 345 -23.58 21.63 -2.82
C THR A 345 -23.47 22.32 -4.18
N GLY A 346 -23.42 23.63 -4.23
CA GLY A 346 -23.17 24.42 -5.44
C GLY A 346 -21.75 24.18 -5.98
N ILE A 347 -21.64 24.10 -7.31
CA ILE A 347 -20.40 23.94 -8.08
C ILE A 347 -19.48 25.13 -7.87
#